data_0c670cfddbf32f201cab95b3449c9d77
#
_entry.id   0c670cfddbf32f201cab95b3449c9d77
#
_cell.length_a   1.000
_cell.length_b   1.000
_cell.length_c   1.000
_cell.angle_alpha   90.00
_cell.angle_beta   90.00
_cell.angle_gamma   90.00
#
_symmetry.space_group_name_H-M   'P 1'
#
loop_
_entity.id
_entity.type
_entity.pdbx_description
1 polymer ?
#
loop_
_entity_poly.entity_id
_entity_poly.type
_entity_poly.pdbx_seq_one_letter_code
_entity_poly.pdbx_strand_id
1 'polypeptide(L)'
;MELKKLEKVYFYNSSQRDIVADIAVLTEKLFLKNHSIVIFCTDQETVAVVDDFLWAYKEDGFIPHSIKKNEKTSVYPILITTSIDEGYEHDILLVLNGVLIKEKYWQKFAKIYYFFDDQDSKEKENARSMWKNFSSLNAECKYWVNKENKWVLANSR
;
A
#
# COMPACT_ATOMS: atom_id res chain seq x y z
N MET A 1 8.14 -14.29 19.70
CA MET A 1 8.10 -13.40 18.52
C MET A 1 7.05 -12.32 18.72
N GLU A 2 7.49 -11.10 18.78
CA GLU A 2 6.56 -9.99 18.98
C GLU A 2 5.82 -9.69 17.67
N LEU A 3 4.50 -9.54 17.78
CA LEU A 3 3.71 -9.05 16.66
C LEU A 3 3.98 -7.57 16.48
N LYS A 4 4.23 -7.14 15.25
CA LYS A 4 4.34 -5.73 14.94
C LYS A 4 2.98 -5.07 15.22
N LYS A 5 3.01 -3.92 15.87
CA LYS A 5 1.81 -3.17 16.15
C LYS A 5 1.61 -2.14 15.05
N LEU A 6 0.38 -2.05 14.53
CA LEU A 6 0.03 -1.02 13.58
C LEU A 6 0.16 0.36 14.22
N GLU A 7 0.99 1.23 13.64
CA GLU A 7 1.28 2.57 14.17
C GLU A 7 0.58 3.66 13.38
N LYS A 8 0.64 3.59 12.05
CA LYS A 8 0.15 4.66 11.18
C LYS A 8 -0.56 4.11 9.96
N VAL A 9 -1.64 4.76 9.58
CA VAL A 9 -2.37 4.47 8.35
C VAL A 9 -2.55 5.77 7.57
N TYR A 10 -2.15 5.75 6.31
CA TYR A 10 -2.27 6.89 5.41
C TYR A 10 -3.25 6.55 4.30
N PHE A 11 -4.32 7.34 4.18
CA PHE A 11 -5.30 7.21 3.11
C PHE A 11 -4.99 8.24 2.04
N TYR A 12 -4.91 7.80 0.79
CA TYR A 12 -4.66 8.66 -0.36
C TYR A 12 -5.82 8.52 -1.34
N ASN A 13 -6.50 9.64 -1.62
CA ASN A 13 -7.50 9.68 -2.67
C ASN A 13 -6.78 9.79 -4.01
N SER A 14 -6.80 8.71 -4.78
CA SER A 14 -6.08 8.60 -6.05
C SER A 14 -6.86 9.14 -7.25
N SER A 15 -8.01 9.77 -7.04
CA SER A 15 -8.82 10.33 -8.12
C SER A 15 -7.99 11.28 -8.98
N GLN A 16 -8.06 11.10 -10.30
CA GLN A 16 -7.33 11.89 -11.30
C GLN A 16 -5.80 11.78 -11.19
N ARG A 17 -5.30 10.74 -10.53
CA ARG A 17 -3.87 10.48 -10.41
C ARG A 17 -3.48 9.23 -11.19
N ASP A 18 -2.23 9.18 -11.63
CA ASP A 18 -1.62 7.95 -12.11
C ASP A 18 -1.13 7.17 -10.88
N ILE A 19 -1.97 6.23 -10.43
CA ILE A 19 -1.70 5.49 -9.20
C ILE A 19 -0.42 4.64 -9.31
N VAL A 20 -0.15 4.07 -10.48
CA VAL A 20 1.04 3.22 -10.64
C VAL A 20 2.32 4.06 -10.50
N ALA A 21 2.33 5.25 -11.10
CA ALA A 21 3.45 6.18 -10.93
C ALA A 21 3.61 6.62 -9.48
N ASP A 22 2.52 6.94 -8.80
CA ASP A 22 2.56 7.33 -7.38
C ASP A 22 3.09 6.19 -6.50
N ILE A 23 2.68 4.96 -6.77
CA ILE A 23 3.15 3.78 -6.04
C ILE A 23 4.66 3.59 -6.26
N ALA A 24 5.15 3.78 -7.47
CA ALA A 24 6.58 3.63 -7.75
C ALA A 24 7.41 4.66 -6.99
N VAL A 25 6.96 5.91 -6.97
CA VAL A 25 7.65 6.98 -6.21
C VAL A 25 7.68 6.66 -4.72
N LEU A 26 6.55 6.25 -4.17
CA LEU A 26 6.45 5.92 -2.75
C LEU A 26 7.28 4.69 -2.40
N THR A 27 7.24 3.67 -3.25
CA THR A 27 8.00 2.44 -3.04
C THR A 27 9.50 2.73 -3.00
N GLU A 28 10.01 3.52 -3.93
CA GLU A 28 11.42 3.90 -3.92
C GLU A 28 11.78 4.66 -2.64
N LYS A 29 10.97 5.64 -2.28
CA LYS A 29 11.21 6.45 -1.08
C LYS A 29 11.28 5.57 0.18
N LEU A 30 10.35 4.65 0.32
CA LEU A 30 10.31 3.76 1.48
C LEU A 30 11.45 2.75 1.46
N PHE A 31 11.78 2.21 0.30
CA PHE A 31 12.90 1.28 0.15
C PHE A 31 14.23 1.94 0.54
N LEU A 32 14.44 3.18 0.12
CA LEU A 32 15.66 3.92 0.44
C LEU A 32 15.78 4.22 1.94
N LYS A 33 14.68 4.16 2.68
CA LYS A 33 14.66 4.28 4.13
C LYS A 33 14.75 2.93 4.84
N ASN A 34 15.11 1.88 4.11
CA ASN A 34 15.28 0.51 4.63
C ASN A 34 13.99 -0.16 5.09
N HIS A 35 12.86 0.22 4.51
CA HIS A 35 11.59 -0.46 4.77
C HIS A 35 11.38 -1.64 3.84
N SER A 36 10.70 -2.65 4.33
CA SER A 36 10.23 -3.78 3.54
C SER A 36 8.75 -3.60 3.24
N ILE A 37 8.32 -3.91 2.02
CA ILE A 37 7.02 -3.48 1.49
C ILE A 37 6.29 -4.63 0.82
N VAL A 38 5.01 -4.80 1.16
CA VAL A 38 4.09 -5.64 0.38
C VAL A 38 3.17 -4.70 -0.40
N ILE A 39 3.11 -4.85 -1.71
CA ILE A 39 2.19 -4.12 -2.58
C ILE A 39 1.04 -5.06 -2.91
N PHE A 40 -0.14 -4.76 -2.38
CA PHE A 40 -1.34 -5.56 -2.59
C PHE A 40 -2.17 -5.00 -3.75
N CYS A 41 -2.38 -5.83 -4.76
CA CYS A 41 -3.17 -5.50 -5.94
C CYS A 41 -4.42 -6.38 -5.99
N THR A 42 -5.48 -5.89 -6.63
CA THR A 42 -6.75 -6.61 -6.71
C THR A 42 -6.75 -7.77 -7.71
N ASP A 43 -5.89 -7.69 -8.74
CA ASP A 43 -5.86 -8.68 -9.81
C ASP A 43 -4.45 -8.82 -10.38
N GLN A 44 -4.26 -9.89 -11.15
CA GLN A 44 -2.96 -10.20 -11.75
C GLN A 44 -2.56 -9.22 -12.84
N GLU A 45 -3.52 -8.61 -13.50
CA GLU A 45 -3.25 -7.58 -14.51
C GLU A 45 -2.58 -6.37 -13.87
N THR A 46 -3.11 -5.92 -12.73
CA THR A 46 -2.51 -4.82 -11.98
C THR A 46 -1.12 -5.19 -11.45
N VAL A 47 -0.95 -6.41 -10.98
CA VAL A 47 0.37 -6.91 -10.56
C VAL A 47 1.39 -6.77 -11.69
N ALA A 48 1.02 -7.20 -12.90
CA ALA A 48 1.92 -7.12 -14.04
C ALA A 48 2.25 -5.67 -14.41
N VAL A 49 1.28 -4.77 -14.35
CA VAL A 49 1.49 -3.35 -14.65
C VAL A 49 2.44 -2.72 -13.62
N VAL A 50 2.25 -2.99 -12.35
CA VAL A 50 3.12 -2.46 -11.29
C VAL A 50 4.53 -3.01 -11.44
N ASP A 51 4.67 -4.31 -11.69
CA ASP A 51 5.96 -4.97 -11.88
C ASP A 51 6.72 -4.34 -13.04
N ASP A 52 6.08 -4.21 -14.21
CA ASP A 52 6.70 -3.62 -15.39
C ASP A 52 7.11 -2.18 -15.13
N PHE A 53 6.28 -1.40 -14.45
CA PHE A 53 6.59 -0.01 -14.15
C PHE A 53 7.79 0.11 -13.21
N LEU A 54 7.90 -0.74 -12.20
CA LEU A 54 9.03 -0.72 -11.27
C LEU A 54 10.34 -1.09 -11.97
N TRP A 55 10.31 -2.01 -12.92
CA TRP A 55 11.48 -2.35 -13.71
C TRP A 55 11.95 -1.20 -14.59
N ALA A 56 11.02 -0.41 -15.12
CA ALA A 56 11.30 0.68 -16.05
C ALA A 56 11.40 2.05 -15.36
N TYR A 57 11.15 2.13 -14.06
CA TYR A 57 10.94 3.39 -13.36
C TYR A 57 12.13 4.33 -13.44
N LYS A 58 13.33 3.81 -13.29
CA LYS A 58 14.57 4.60 -13.43
C LYS A 58 15.61 3.82 -14.20
N GLU A 59 16.25 4.51 -15.15
CA GLU A 59 17.30 3.94 -15.97
C GLU A 59 18.45 3.39 -15.14
N ASP A 60 18.85 4.13 -14.10
CA ASP A 60 19.96 3.77 -13.22
C ASP A 60 19.50 3.26 -11.85
N GLY A 61 18.20 3.19 -11.61
CA GLY A 61 17.67 2.79 -10.33
C GLY A 61 17.17 1.35 -10.35
N PHE A 62 17.81 0.49 -9.59
CA PHE A 62 17.33 -0.88 -9.41
C PHE A 62 16.59 -0.96 -8.09
N ILE A 63 15.29 -1.26 -8.17
CA ILE A 63 14.46 -1.50 -7.00
C ILE A 63 14.22 -3.01 -6.89
N PRO A 64 14.86 -3.70 -5.92
CA PRO A 64 14.69 -5.15 -5.78
C PRO A 64 13.25 -5.50 -5.44
N HIS A 65 12.56 -6.14 -6.35
CA HIS A 65 11.17 -6.53 -6.13
C HIS A 65 10.90 -7.88 -6.78
N SER A 66 9.83 -8.53 -6.35
CA SER A 66 9.38 -9.78 -6.91
C SER A 66 7.86 -9.89 -6.84
N ILE A 67 7.30 -10.60 -7.82
CA ILE A 67 5.91 -11.04 -7.78
C ILE A 67 5.88 -12.32 -6.95
N LYS A 68 4.92 -12.43 -6.04
CA LYS A 68 4.73 -13.65 -5.27
C LYS A 68 4.29 -14.79 -6.20
N LYS A 69 5.14 -15.78 -6.35
CA LYS A 69 4.83 -16.98 -7.11
C LYS A 69 4.75 -18.23 -6.26
N ASN A 70 5.48 -18.26 -5.14
CA ASN A 70 5.61 -19.41 -4.26
C ASN A 70 5.82 -18.97 -2.82
N GLU A 71 5.96 -19.94 -1.95
CA GLU A 71 6.02 -19.77 -0.49
C GLU A 71 7.27 -19.05 0.03
N LYS A 72 8.35 -18.96 -0.74
CA LYS A 72 9.65 -18.44 -0.27
C LYS A 72 9.92 -16.99 -0.68
N THR A 73 8.88 -16.18 -0.80
CA THR A 73 9.03 -14.81 -1.26
C THR A 73 9.32 -13.79 -0.16
N SER A 74 9.34 -14.23 1.11
CA SER A 74 9.64 -13.36 2.25
C SER A 74 11.05 -12.78 2.25
N VAL A 75 11.96 -13.32 1.42
CA VAL A 75 13.33 -12.82 1.32
C VAL A 75 13.44 -11.52 0.52
N TYR A 76 12.43 -11.17 -0.25
CA TYR A 76 12.46 -9.95 -1.07
C TYR A 76 11.95 -8.76 -0.29
N PRO A 77 12.69 -7.63 -0.30
CA PRO A 77 12.25 -6.43 0.43
C PRO A 77 10.98 -5.80 -0.14
N ILE A 78 10.68 -6.03 -1.42
CA ILE A 78 9.46 -5.54 -2.05
C ILE A 78 8.79 -6.72 -2.73
N LEU A 79 7.53 -6.96 -2.36
CA LEU A 79 6.74 -8.07 -2.86
C LEU A 79 5.42 -7.56 -3.42
N ILE A 80 5.08 -7.95 -4.65
CA ILE A 80 3.82 -7.58 -5.30
C ILE A 80 2.93 -8.82 -5.32
N THR A 81 1.70 -8.69 -4.82
CA THR A 81 0.82 -9.86 -4.67
C THR A 81 -0.65 -9.49 -4.76
N THR A 82 -1.47 -10.48 -5.12
CA THR A 82 -2.93 -10.39 -5.05
C THR A 82 -3.50 -11.05 -3.80
N SER A 83 -2.65 -11.63 -2.96
CA SER A 83 -3.11 -12.27 -1.72
C SER A 83 -2.22 -11.88 -0.55
N ILE A 84 -2.84 -11.57 0.58
CA ILE A 84 -2.13 -11.33 1.83
C ILE A 84 -2.31 -12.56 2.69
N ASP A 85 -1.21 -13.18 3.10
CA ASP A 85 -1.25 -14.30 4.02
C ASP A 85 -0.44 -14.00 5.29
N GLU A 86 -0.33 -14.98 6.16
CA GLU A 86 0.28 -14.78 7.47
C GLU A 86 1.81 -14.90 7.47
N GLY A 87 2.41 -15.21 6.32
CA GLY A 87 3.84 -15.49 6.23
C GLY A 87 4.73 -14.28 6.01
N TYR A 88 4.17 -13.09 5.85
CA TYR A 88 4.98 -11.90 5.53
C TYR A 88 5.57 -11.27 6.79
N GLU A 89 6.85 -10.92 6.71
CA GLU A 89 7.56 -10.21 7.77
C GLU A 89 7.83 -8.74 7.40
N HIS A 90 7.25 -8.28 6.30
CA HIS A 90 7.41 -6.91 5.83
C HIS A 90 6.75 -5.93 6.79
N ASP A 91 7.31 -4.72 6.90
CA ASP A 91 6.80 -3.73 7.84
C ASP A 91 5.75 -2.79 7.25
N ILE A 92 5.67 -2.65 5.93
CA ILE A 92 4.73 -1.73 5.27
C ILE A 92 3.84 -2.48 4.29
N LEU A 93 2.55 -2.12 4.30
CA LEU A 93 1.56 -2.60 3.34
C LEU A 93 1.08 -1.43 2.48
N LEU A 94 1.19 -1.56 1.17
CA LEU A 94 0.58 -0.65 0.20
C LEU A 94 -0.64 -1.34 -0.38
N VAL A 95 -1.79 -0.69 -0.30
CA VAL A 95 -3.06 -1.23 -0.80
C VAL A 95 -3.56 -0.37 -1.96
N LEU A 96 -3.82 -1.00 -3.11
CA LEU A 96 -4.36 -0.33 -4.28
C LEU A 96 -5.86 -0.59 -4.40
N ASN A 97 -6.56 0.33 -5.05
CA ASN A 97 -7.95 0.18 -5.48
C ASN A 97 -8.96 -0.02 -4.35
N GLY A 98 -8.68 0.56 -3.19
CA GLY A 98 -9.66 0.69 -2.12
C GLY A 98 -10.38 -0.59 -1.73
N VAL A 99 -9.65 -1.66 -1.49
CA VAL A 99 -10.25 -2.96 -1.14
C VAL A 99 -10.40 -3.12 0.37
N LEU A 100 -11.31 -4.00 0.77
CA LEU A 100 -11.46 -4.38 2.17
C LEU A 100 -10.42 -5.45 2.53
N ILE A 101 -9.73 -5.25 3.64
CA ILE A 101 -8.73 -6.18 4.13
C ILE A 101 -9.11 -6.59 5.55
N LYS A 102 -9.07 -7.88 5.82
CA LYS A 102 -9.39 -8.42 7.15
C LYS A 102 -8.32 -8.03 8.16
N GLU A 103 -8.75 -7.73 9.38
CA GLU A 103 -7.88 -7.31 10.47
C GLU A 103 -6.70 -8.27 10.69
N LYS A 104 -6.93 -9.57 10.65
CA LYS A 104 -5.87 -10.56 10.88
C LYS A 104 -4.70 -10.45 9.90
N TYR A 105 -4.94 -9.83 8.73
CA TYR A 105 -3.89 -9.64 7.73
C TYR A 105 -3.17 -8.32 7.88
N TRP A 106 -3.90 -7.22 8.17
CA TRP A 106 -3.26 -5.91 8.23
C TRP A 106 -2.64 -5.59 9.59
N GLN A 107 -3.05 -6.22 10.66
CA GLN A 107 -2.56 -5.87 12.00
C GLN A 107 -1.07 -6.18 12.22
N LYS A 108 -0.48 -6.97 11.38
CA LYS A 108 0.95 -7.32 11.48
C LYS A 108 1.88 -6.30 10.81
N PHE A 109 1.35 -5.34 10.11
CA PHE A 109 2.15 -4.29 9.48
C PHE A 109 2.24 -3.08 10.40
N ALA A 110 3.41 -2.42 10.42
CA ALA A 110 3.59 -1.22 11.22
C ALA A 110 2.92 0.00 10.58
N LYS A 111 2.93 0.06 9.25
CA LYS A 111 2.33 1.16 8.50
C LYS A 111 1.56 0.64 7.31
N ILE A 112 0.45 1.31 7.00
CA ILE A 112 -0.39 0.99 5.83
C ILE A 112 -0.59 2.26 5.01
N TYR A 113 -0.37 2.16 3.71
CA TYR A 113 -0.67 3.21 2.74
C TYR A 113 -1.82 2.72 1.89
N TYR A 114 -2.99 3.32 2.06
CA TYR A 114 -4.24 2.86 1.48
C TYR A 114 -4.69 3.81 0.37
N PHE A 115 -4.68 3.35 -0.88
CA PHE A 115 -5.08 4.13 -2.04
C PHE A 115 -6.47 3.74 -2.50
N PHE A 116 -7.31 4.75 -2.72
CA PHE A 116 -8.67 4.55 -3.22
C PHE A 116 -9.07 5.72 -4.09
N ASP A 117 -9.98 5.46 -5.04
CA ASP A 117 -10.54 6.49 -5.90
C ASP A 117 -11.94 6.85 -5.38
N ASP A 118 -12.14 8.09 -4.95
CA ASP A 118 -13.43 8.53 -4.41
C ASP A 118 -14.49 8.72 -5.49
N GLN A 119 -14.12 8.68 -6.76
CA GLN A 119 -15.08 8.67 -7.87
C GLN A 119 -15.66 7.27 -8.11
N ASP A 120 -15.03 6.24 -7.59
CA ASP A 120 -15.55 4.88 -7.59
C ASP A 120 -16.32 4.67 -6.28
N SER A 121 -17.63 4.44 -6.39
CA SER A 121 -18.49 4.35 -5.20
C SER A 121 -18.13 3.19 -4.29
N LYS A 122 -17.69 2.07 -4.86
CA LYS A 122 -17.30 0.90 -4.07
C LYS A 122 -15.99 1.12 -3.33
N GLU A 123 -14.99 1.69 -4.00
CA GLU A 123 -13.72 2.02 -3.36
C GLU A 123 -13.92 3.05 -2.24
N LYS A 124 -14.76 4.05 -2.47
CA LYS A 124 -15.07 5.07 -1.49
C LYS A 124 -15.75 4.48 -0.25
N GLU A 125 -16.72 3.60 -0.46
CA GLU A 125 -17.42 2.92 0.64
C GLU A 125 -16.44 2.04 1.44
N ASN A 126 -15.60 1.28 0.75
CA ASN A 126 -14.60 0.44 1.39
C ASN A 126 -13.61 1.28 2.21
N ALA A 127 -13.16 2.40 1.65
CA ALA A 127 -12.24 3.30 2.35
C ALA A 127 -12.86 3.86 3.62
N ARG A 128 -14.14 4.22 3.60
CA ARG A 128 -14.85 4.68 4.79
C ARG A 128 -14.91 3.60 5.86
N SER A 129 -15.18 2.36 5.47
CA SER A 129 -15.21 1.23 6.40
C SER A 129 -13.83 0.99 7.01
N MET A 130 -12.79 1.03 6.20
CA MET A 130 -11.43 0.83 6.68
C MET A 130 -10.99 1.97 7.61
N TRP A 131 -11.32 3.21 7.28
CA TRP A 131 -11.03 4.36 8.15
C TRP A 131 -11.67 4.17 9.52
N LYS A 132 -12.93 3.75 9.54
CA LYS A 132 -13.65 3.52 10.78
C LYS A 132 -12.98 2.43 11.62
N ASN A 133 -12.57 1.35 10.99
CA ASN A 133 -11.89 0.25 11.66
C ASN A 133 -10.54 0.70 12.24
N PHE A 134 -9.73 1.40 11.46
CA PHE A 134 -8.43 1.87 11.92
C PHE A 134 -8.55 2.94 13.01
N SER A 135 -9.51 3.85 12.89
CA SER A 135 -9.65 4.94 13.85
C SER A 135 -10.18 4.47 15.21
N SER A 136 -10.76 3.27 15.27
CA SER A 136 -11.16 2.66 16.55
C SER A 136 -9.97 2.09 17.32
N LEU A 137 -8.81 2.01 16.69
CA LEU A 137 -7.56 1.56 17.29
C LEU A 137 -6.69 2.75 17.64
N ASN A 138 -5.59 2.51 18.34
CA ASN A 138 -4.64 3.58 18.69
C ASN A 138 -3.66 3.92 17.56
N ALA A 139 -4.01 3.63 16.31
CA ALA A 139 -3.20 3.98 15.16
C ALA A 139 -3.50 5.41 14.72
N GLU A 140 -2.45 6.13 14.31
CA GLU A 140 -2.61 7.47 13.73
C GLU A 140 -3.12 7.33 12.29
N CYS A 141 -4.25 7.95 11.98
CA CYS A 141 -4.84 7.94 10.64
C CYS A 141 -4.77 9.32 10.01
N LYS A 142 -4.29 9.38 8.77
CA LYS A 142 -4.22 10.63 8.01
C LYS A 142 -4.85 10.42 6.63
N TYR A 143 -5.56 11.43 6.16
CA TYR A 143 -6.21 11.41 4.84
C TYR A 143 -5.63 12.50 3.96
N TRP A 144 -5.09 12.09 2.81
CA TRP A 144 -4.46 12.99 1.84
C TRP A 144 -5.28 13.06 0.56
N VAL A 145 -5.44 14.26 0.05
CA VAL A 145 -6.14 14.51 -1.24
C VAL A 145 -5.20 15.21 -2.20
N ASN A 146 -5.46 15.02 -3.50
CA ASN A 146 -4.70 15.69 -4.54
C ASN A 146 -5.33 17.05 -4.84
N LYS A 147 -4.55 18.12 -4.70
CA LYS A 147 -4.93 19.46 -5.11
C LYS A 147 -3.80 20.05 -5.95
N GLU A 148 -4.09 20.32 -7.23
CA GLU A 148 -3.12 20.90 -8.16
C GLU A 148 -1.80 20.09 -8.19
N ASN A 149 -1.92 18.76 -8.33
CA ASN A 149 -0.81 17.81 -8.37
C ASN A 149 0.02 17.75 -7.08
N LYS A 150 -0.53 18.20 -5.96
CA LYS A 150 0.13 18.10 -4.65
C LYS A 150 -0.74 17.36 -3.68
N TRP A 151 -0.11 16.54 -2.84
CA TRP A 151 -0.80 15.88 -1.75
C TRP A 151 -1.00 16.84 -0.59
N VAL A 152 -2.25 17.04 -0.20
CA VAL A 152 -2.65 17.96 0.88
C VAL A 152 -3.38 17.16 1.94
N LEU A 153 -2.99 17.36 3.19
CA LEU A 153 -3.66 16.70 4.32
C LEU A 153 -5.08 17.23 4.47
N ALA A 154 -6.06 16.34 4.37
CA ALA A 154 -7.48 16.69 4.50
C ALA A 154 -8.03 16.38 5.90
N ASN A 155 -7.54 15.32 6.55
CA ASN A 155 -8.02 14.91 7.86
C ASN A 155 -6.97 14.06 8.57
N SER A 156 -7.02 14.08 9.92
CA SER A 156 -6.15 13.23 10.72
C SER A 156 -6.86 12.80 12.01
N ARG A 157 -6.48 11.61 12.49
CA ARG A 157 -6.97 11.09 13.77
C ARG A 157 -5.89 10.36 14.52
#